data_ac4266c9d4c988c897ad10cba20b4a46
#
_entry.id   ac4266c9d4c988c897ad10cba20b4a46
#
_cell.length_a   1.000
_cell.length_b   1.000
_cell.length_c   1.000
_cell.angle_alpha   90.00
_cell.angle_beta   90.00
_cell.angle_gamma   90.00
#
_symmetry.space_group_name_H-M   'P 1'
#
loop_
_entity.id
_entity.type
_entity.pdbx_description
1 polymer ?
#
loop_
_entity_poly.entity_id
_entity_poly.type
_entity_poly.pdbx_seq_one_letter_code
_entity_poly.pdbx_strand_id
1 'polypeptide(L)'
;SSYLYTHNSNTGWPTLQNMINNNNRLVMFTDINDASSSQLWYHYVWDYAVETHYSVSTINNFTCNFNRGDSINDLFILNHFVTDANLGYGLYNESNDVNANPFFITRALDCQNQTNKFPNFVTIDFYELGNGLDVIDELNGVTTTSSINIREHKSEKKLLTIKDMMGRKTEARSNSILFYIYNDGTVEKKITIE
;
A
#
# COMPACT_ATOMS: atom_id res chain seq x y z
N SER A 1 1.89 26.59 -0.72
CA SER A 1 0.80 25.80 -1.27
C SER A 1 0.88 24.42 -0.66
N SER A 2 -0.11 24.05 0.13
CA SER A 2 -0.13 22.77 0.82
C SER A 2 -0.79 21.74 -0.12
N TYR A 3 -0.16 20.60 -0.34
CA TYR A 3 -0.76 19.43 -0.98
C TYR A 3 -1.74 18.70 -0.04
N LEU A 4 -1.80 19.14 1.21
CA LEU A 4 -2.64 18.55 2.25
C LEU A 4 -4.11 18.85 2.00
N TYR A 5 -4.91 17.81 2.07
CA TYR A 5 -6.36 17.89 2.04
C TYR A 5 -6.88 18.08 3.48
N THR A 6 -7.82 18.99 3.65
CA THR A 6 -8.59 19.14 4.87
C THR A 6 -10.03 18.79 4.57
N HIS A 7 -10.55 17.74 5.19
CA HIS A 7 -11.93 17.30 5.01
C HIS A 7 -12.88 18.19 5.82
N ASN A 8 -14.02 18.52 5.18
CA ASN A 8 -15.13 19.15 5.86
C ASN A 8 -16.22 18.11 6.11
N SER A 9 -16.49 17.81 7.37
CA SER A 9 -17.47 16.80 7.78
C SER A 9 -18.91 17.04 7.30
N ASN A 10 -19.22 18.26 6.82
CA ASN A 10 -20.52 18.58 6.26
C ASN A 10 -20.63 18.27 4.76
N THR A 11 -19.58 17.78 4.13
CA THR A 11 -19.56 17.42 2.70
C THR A 11 -19.06 15.98 2.54
N GLY A 12 -19.55 15.27 1.54
CA GLY A 12 -19.00 13.96 1.19
C GLY A 12 -17.53 14.04 0.75
N TRP A 13 -16.82 12.92 0.80
CA TRP A 13 -15.45 12.83 0.31
C TRP A 13 -15.37 13.13 -1.18
N PRO A 14 -14.39 13.91 -1.63
CA PRO A 14 -14.19 14.17 -3.05
C PRO A 14 -13.69 12.92 -3.77
N THR A 15 -13.92 12.87 -5.07
CA THR A 15 -13.25 11.86 -5.90
C THR A 15 -11.75 12.11 -5.96
N LEU A 16 -10.95 11.07 -6.20
CA LEU A 16 -9.50 11.22 -6.37
C LEU A 16 -9.15 12.19 -7.51
N GLN A 17 -9.93 12.17 -8.61
CA GLN A 17 -9.73 13.12 -9.70
C GLN A 17 -9.97 14.57 -9.27
N ASN A 18 -10.98 14.82 -8.44
CA ASN A 18 -11.23 16.16 -7.90
C ASN A 18 -10.06 16.62 -7.00
N MET A 19 -9.52 15.73 -6.17
CA MET A 19 -8.36 16.01 -5.33
C MET A 19 -7.12 16.33 -6.18
N ILE A 20 -6.89 15.59 -7.26
CA ILE A 20 -5.79 15.86 -8.21
C ILE A 20 -5.96 17.24 -8.85
N ASN A 21 -7.15 17.55 -9.35
CA ASN A 21 -7.44 18.81 -10.04
C ASN A 21 -7.25 20.04 -9.12
N ASN A 22 -7.54 19.87 -7.83
CA ASN A 22 -7.38 20.92 -6.82
C ASN A 22 -6.00 20.89 -6.14
N ASN A 23 -5.11 20.01 -6.58
CA ASN A 23 -3.77 19.82 -6.01
C ASN A 23 -3.76 19.38 -4.52
N ASN A 24 -4.85 18.84 -4.02
CA ASN A 24 -5.02 18.29 -2.68
C ASN A 24 -4.67 16.79 -2.70
N ARG A 25 -3.39 16.47 -2.81
CA ARG A 25 -2.92 15.12 -3.13
C ARG A 25 -2.57 14.26 -1.93
N LEU A 26 -2.62 14.83 -0.73
CA LEU A 26 -2.21 14.16 0.50
C LEU A 26 -3.31 14.28 1.55
N VAL A 27 -3.81 13.14 2.00
CA VAL A 27 -4.69 13.00 3.16
C VAL A 27 -3.89 12.39 4.29
N MET A 28 -3.95 12.96 5.47
CA MET A 28 -3.27 12.46 6.66
C MET A 28 -4.28 11.94 7.66
N PHE A 29 -4.14 10.67 8.00
CA PHE A 29 -4.93 10.03 9.05
C PHE A 29 -4.06 9.67 10.26
N THR A 30 -4.68 9.65 11.42
CA THR A 30 -4.12 9.15 12.68
C THR A 30 -5.12 8.24 13.37
N ASP A 31 -4.64 7.26 14.11
CA ASP A 31 -5.45 6.45 15.02
C ASP A 31 -5.36 6.92 16.48
N ILE A 32 -4.66 8.04 16.73
CA ILE A 32 -4.50 8.67 18.03
C ILE A 32 -5.44 9.87 18.11
N ASN A 33 -6.46 9.81 18.98
CA ASN A 33 -7.52 10.79 19.05
C ASN A 33 -7.06 12.19 19.56
N ASP A 34 -6.00 12.26 20.34
CA ASP A 34 -5.49 13.51 20.91
C ASP A 34 -4.73 14.39 19.88
N ALA A 35 -4.25 13.80 18.80
CA ALA A 35 -3.44 14.50 17.80
C ALA A 35 -4.27 15.33 16.80
N SER A 36 -5.55 15.03 16.62
CA SER A 36 -6.39 15.66 15.60
C SER A 36 -6.86 17.07 15.94
N SER A 37 -6.83 17.46 17.21
CA SER A 37 -7.49 18.67 17.70
C SER A 37 -6.82 20.00 17.31
N SER A 38 -5.54 19.99 16.92
CA SER A 38 -4.79 21.22 16.64
C SER A 38 -4.53 21.49 15.15
N GLN A 39 -4.69 20.48 14.28
CA GLN A 39 -4.37 20.56 12.87
C GLN A 39 -5.53 20.05 12.01
N LEU A 40 -6.21 20.93 11.31
CA LEU A 40 -7.41 20.61 10.50
C LEU A 40 -7.17 19.63 9.36
N TRP A 41 -5.91 19.41 8.97
CA TRP A 41 -5.51 18.47 7.90
C TRP A 41 -5.10 17.09 8.45
N TYR A 42 -5.12 16.90 9.79
CA TYR A 42 -4.73 15.65 10.45
C TYR A 42 -5.99 15.01 11.05
N HIS A 43 -6.52 14.02 10.35
CA HIS A 43 -7.83 13.46 10.63
C HIS A 43 -7.74 12.24 11.55
N TYR A 44 -8.56 12.19 12.58
CA TYR A 44 -8.73 10.97 13.35
C TYR A 44 -9.51 9.96 12.49
N VAL A 45 -8.87 8.85 12.13
CA VAL A 45 -9.37 7.92 11.10
C VAL A 45 -10.76 7.38 11.43
N TRP A 46 -11.05 7.12 12.72
CA TRP A 46 -12.31 6.51 13.15
C TRP A 46 -13.50 7.48 13.17
N ASP A 47 -13.29 8.75 12.94
CA ASP A 47 -14.38 9.69 12.64
C ASP A 47 -14.88 9.59 11.19
N TYR A 48 -14.11 8.98 10.29
CA TYR A 48 -14.37 8.97 8.86
C TYR A 48 -14.41 7.58 8.24
N ALA A 49 -13.79 6.61 8.87
CA ALA A 49 -13.66 5.25 8.36
C ALA A 49 -14.24 4.23 9.33
N VAL A 50 -14.61 3.08 8.75
CA VAL A 50 -14.93 1.84 9.47
C VAL A 50 -14.07 0.74 8.89
N GLU A 51 -13.66 -0.22 9.71
CA GLU A 51 -12.82 -1.33 9.25
C GLU A 51 -13.40 -2.70 9.59
N THR A 52 -12.99 -3.73 8.84
CA THR A 52 -13.13 -5.13 9.27
C THR A 52 -12.05 -5.48 10.32
N HIS A 53 -12.23 -6.61 11.01
CA HIS A 53 -11.27 -7.03 12.03
C HIS A 53 -9.87 -7.24 11.45
N TYR A 54 -8.84 -6.74 12.15
CA TYR A 54 -7.43 -6.79 11.74
C TYR A 54 -6.64 -7.96 12.38
N SER A 55 -7.22 -8.65 13.37
CA SER A 55 -6.56 -9.78 14.06
C SER A 55 -7.24 -11.09 13.65
N VAL A 56 -6.94 -11.56 12.46
CA VAL A 56 -7.45 -12.80 11.89
C VAL A 56 -6.32 -13.80 11.75
N SER A 57 -6.46 -14.99 12.36
CA SER A 57 -5.37 -15.96 12.42
C SER A 57 -5.45 -17.06 11.36
N THR A 58 -6.57 -17.22 10.69
CA THR A 58 -6.74 -18.19 9.60
C THR A 58 -7.68 -17.66 8.53
N ILE A 59 -7.55 -18.17 7.32
CA ILE A 59 -8.39 -17.79 6.17
C ILE A 59 -9.89 -18.00 6.43
N ASN A 60 -10.25 -19.01 7.24
CA ASN A 60 -11.64 -19.33 7.55
C ASN A 60 -12.29 -18.38 8.59
N ASN A 61 -11.48 -17.55 9.24
CA ASN A 61 -11.95 -16.64 10.29
C ASN A 61 -12.24 -15.23 9.75
N PHE A 62 -12.07 -15.01 8.46
CA PHE A 62 -12.44 -13.73 7.87
C PHE A 62 -13.95 -13.50 7.94
N THR A 63 -14.32 -12.32 8.38
CA THR A 63 -15.70 -11.83 8.37
C THR A 63 -15.76 -10.44 7.78
N CYS A 64 -16.96 -9.98 7.47
CA CYS A 64 -17.22 -8.60 7.05
C CYS A 64 -17.73 -7.72 8.20
N ASN A 65 -17.76 -8.27 9.42
CA ASN A 65 -18.19 -7.54 10.61
C ASN A 65 -17.24 -6.36 10.88
N PHE A 66 -17.82 -5.23 11.23
CA PHE A 66 -17.06 -4.04 11.59
C PHE A 66 -16.40 -4.19 12.96
N ASN A 67 -15.18 -3.65 13.10
CA ASN A 67 -14.37 -3.68 14.31
C ASN A 67 -14.22 -2.30 14.93
N ARG A 68 -13.55 -1.37 14.24
CA ARG A 68 -13.37 0.01 14.70
C ARG A 68 -14.04 0.98 13.73
N GLY A 69 -14.35 2.18 14.21
CA GLY A 69 -15.10 3.19 13.48
C GLY A 69 -16.61 2.97 13.56
N ASP A 70 -17.37 3.92 13.05
CA ASP A 70 -18.83 3.84 13.00
C ASP A 70 -19.29 3.32 11.63
N SER A 71 -20.33 2.49 11.64
CA SER A 71 -20.95 1.93 10.44
C SER A 71 -21.52 2.99 9.49
N ILE A 72 -21.80 4.20 9.98
CA ILE A 72 -22.28 5.33 9.17
C ILE A 72 -21.14 6.04 8.41
N ASN A 73 -19.88 5.85 8.80
CA ASN A 73 -18.73 6.51 8.19
C ASN A 73 -18.61 6.17 6.69
N ASP A 74 -18.20 7.14 5.89
CA ASP A 74 -18.15 6.99 4.43
C ASP A 74 -17.05 6.04 3.94
N LEU A 75 -15.91 6.05 4.63
CA LEU A 75 -14.74 5.28 4.19
C LEU A 75 -14.74 3.87 4.81
N PHE A 76 -14.37 2.88 4.01
CA PHE A 76 -14.28 1.50 4.43
C PHE A 76 -12.89 0.93 4.23
N ILE A 77 -12.30 0.38 5.30
CA ILE A 77 -11.01 -0.31 5.32
C ILE A 77 -11.27 -1.81 5.40
N LEU A 78 -10.93 -2.52 4.34
CA LEU A 78 -10.97 -3.97 4.29
C LEU A 78 -9.61 -4.52 4.72
N ASN A 79 -9.49 -4.98 5.96
CA ASN A 79 -8.30 -5.67 6.44
C ASN A 79 -8.28 -7.10 5.87
N HIS A 80 -7.33 -7.38 4.99
CA HIS A 80 -7.24 -8.62 4.24
C HIS A 80 -5.85 -9.26 4.39
N PHE A 81 -5.53 -9.65 5.61
CA PHE A 81 -4.29 -10.32 5.98
C PHE A 81 -4.52 -11.22 7.19
N VAL A 82 -3.62 -12.18 7.38
CA VAL A 82 -3.63 -13.11 8.51
C VAL A 82 -2.41 -12.90 9.39
N THR A 83 -2.62 -12.99 10.70
CA THR A 83 -1.60 -12.75 11.71
C THR A 83 -1.45 -13.94 12.63
N ASP A 84 -0.24 -14.16 13.14
CA ASP A 84 -0.03 -15.14 14.20
C ASP A 84 -0.88 -14.80 15.43
N ALA A 85 -1.60 -15.79 15.94
CA ALA A 85 -2.58 -15.60 17.04
C ALA A 85 -1.93 -15.15 18.36
N ASN A 86 -0.64 -15.43 18.57
CA ASN A 86 0.06 -15.15 19.82
C ASN A 86 0.97 -13.93 19.71
N LEU A 87 1.63 -13.76 18.58
CA LEU A 87 2.70 -12.77 18.37
C LEU A 87 2.28 -11.61 17.46
N GLY A 88 1.17 -11.74 16.73
CA GLY A 88 0.57 -10.68 15.94
C GLY A 88 1.35 -10.26 14.67
N TYR A 89 2.38 -11.02 14.27
CA TYR A 89 3.07 -10.75 12.99
C TYR A 89 2.31 -11.39 11.81
N GLY A 90 2.50 -10.85 10.62
CA GLY A 90 1.92 -11.38 9.39
C GLY A 90 2.47 -12.76 9.02
N LEU A 91 1.62 -13.64 8.50
CA LEU A 91 1.96 -15.01 8.13
C LEU A 91 2.33 -15.08 6.64
N TYR A 92 3.63 -15.16 6.35
CA TYR A 92 4.17 -15.10 4.99
C TYR A 92 3.63 -16.21 4.07
N ASN A 93 3.65 -17.46 4.54
CA ASN A 93 3.22 -18.60 3.70
C ASN A 93 1.73 -18.53 3.37
N GLU A 94 0.91 -18.19 4.36
CA GLU A 94 -0.54 -18.07 4.26
C GLU A 94 -0.96 -16.87 3.39
N SER A 95 -0.14 -15.83 3.34
CA SER A 95 -0.41 -14.63 2.54
C SER A 95 -0.48 -14.92 1.05
N ASN A 96 0.23 -15.94 0.55
CA ASN A 96 0.10 -16.35 -0.86
C ASN A 96 -1.32 -16.76 -1.21
N ASP A 97 -1.96 -17.56 -0.36
CA ASP A 97 -3.32 -18.06 -0.59
C ASP A 97 -4.36 -16.97 -0.28
N VAL A 98 -4.10 -16.16 0.75
CA VAL A 98 -4.98 -15.03 1.13
C VAL A 98 -5.04 -14.01 0.01
N ASN A 99 -3.91 -13.62 -0.56
CA ASN A 99 -3.82 -12.59 -1.59
C ASN A 99 -4.18 -13.10 -3.00
N ALA A 100 -4.49 -14.39 -3.13
CA ALA A 100 -4.77 -15.00 -4.44
C ALA A 100 -6.25 -14.88 -4.84
N ASN A 101 -6.51 -14.79 -6.16
CA ASN A 101 -7.83 -15.02 -6.73
C ASN A 101 -8.14 -16.54 -6.74
N PRO A 102 -9.42 -16.93 -6.57
CA PRO A 102 -10.60 -16.06 -6.45
C PRO A 102 -10.93 -15.64 -5.01
N PHE A 103 -10.16 -16.06 -4.00
CA PHE A 103 -10.50 -15.80 -2.61
C PHE A 103 -10.59 -14.31 -2.31
N PHE A 104 -9.59 -13.53 -2.71
CA PHE A 104 -9.53 -12.10 -2.40
C PHE A 104 -10.68 -11.32 -3.05
N ILE A 105 -10.90 -11.46 -4.36
CA ILE A 105 -11.98 -10.75 -5.04
C ILE A 105 -13.34 -11.12 -4.47
N THR A 106 -13.57 -12.43 -4.23
CA THR A 106 -14.82 -12.92 -3.66
C THR A 106 -15.09 -12.27 -2.31
N ARG A 107 -14.08 -12.26 -1.41
CA ARG A 107 -14.23 -11.62 -0.10
C ARG A 107 -14.51 -10.13 -0.18
N ALA A 108 -13.83 -9.40 -1.07
CA ALA A 108 -14.05 -7.97 -1.24
C ALA A 108 -15.49 -7.67 -1.68
N LEU A 109 -16.01 -8.41 -2.66
CA LEU A 109 -17.39 -8.29 -3.15
C LEU A 109 -18.42 -8.76 -2.12
N ASP A 110 -18.15 -9.83 -1.39
CA ASP A 110 -19.02 -10.29 -0.31
C ASP A 110 -19.13 -9.26 0.80
N CYS A 111 -18.02 -8.64 1.19
CA CYS A 111 -18.05 -7.57 2.19
C CYS A 111 -18.77 -6.33 1.68
N GLN A 112 -18.59 -5.96 0.41
CA GLN A 112 -19.39 -4.91 -0.20
C GLN A 112 -20.89 -5.21 -0.13
N ASN A 113 -21.29 -6.42 -0.48
CA ASN A 113 -22.69 -6.83 -0.49
C ASN A 113 -23.29 -6.85 0.92
N GLN A 114 -22.54 -7.34 1.91
CA GLN A 114 -23.02 -7.46 3.30
C GLN A 114 -23.09 -6.10 4.01
N THR A 115 -22.16 -5.20 3.73
CA THR A 115 -22.03 -3.91 4.44
C THR A 115 -22.60 -2.73 3.67
N ASN A 116 -22.92 -2.92 2.39
CA ASN A 116 -23.27 -1.87 1.44
C ASN A 116 -22.19 -0.77 1.32
N LYS A 117 -20.91 -1.14 1.55
CA LYS A 117 -19.76 -0.25 1.45
C LYS A 117 -18.71 -0.85 0.54
N PHE A 118 -18.31 -0.10 -0.48
CA PHE A 118 -17.16 -0.47 -1.32
C PHE A 118 -15.86 -0.19 -0.57
N PRO A 119 -14.87 -1.11 -0.54
CA PRO A 119 -13.60 -0.86 0.12
C PRO A 119 -12.86 0.31 -0.52
N ASN A 120 -12.62 1.37 0.25
CA ASN A 120 -11.79 2.50 -0.18
C ASN A 120 -10.31 2.21 0.03
N PHE A 121 -10.02 1.42 1.07
CA PHE A 121 -8.67 0.96 1.40
C PHE A 121 -8.71 -0.55 1.60
N VAL A 122 -7.76 -1.22 0.97
CA VAL A 122 -7.54 -2.65 1.20
C VAL A 122 -6.13 -2.82 1.74
N THR A 123 -6.02 -3.41 2.93
CA THR A 123 -4.74 -3.68 3.58
C THR A 123 -4.39 -5.14 3.40
N ILE A 124 -3.22 -5.40 2.85
CA ILE A 124 -2.67 -6.75 2.65
C ILE A 124 -1.24 -6.80 3.17
N ASP A 125 -0.84 -7.95 3.70
CA ASP A 125 0.55 -8.23 4.01
C ASP A 125 1.22 -8.91 2.81
N PHE A 126 2.53 -8.71 2.63
CA PHE A 126 3.33 -9.38 1.61
C PHE A 126 2.72 -9.24 0.20
N TYR A 127 2.52 -8.01 -0.23
CA TYR A 127 1.82 -7.65 -1.47
C TYR A 127 2.45 -8.27 -2.75
N GLU A 128 3.69 -8.74 -2.66
CA GLU A 128 4.39 -9.46 -3.72
C GLU A 128 3.93 -10.92 -3.89
N LEU A 129 3.15 -11.44 -2.92
CA LEU A 129 2.58 -12.79 -2.98
C LEU A 129 1.15 -12.74 -3.49
N GLY A 130 0.75 -13.79 -4.21
CA GLY A 130 -0.57 -13.86 -4.83
C GLY A 130 -0.70 -12.89 -6.00
N ASN A 131 -1.89 -12.37 -6.21
CA ASN A 131 -2.20 -11.43 -7.29
C ASN A 131 -3.09 -10.27 -6.83
N GLY A 132 -2.77 -9.75 -5.65
CA GLY A 132 -3.55 -8.69 -5.00
C GLY A 132 -3.72 -7.42 -5.84
N LEU A 133 -2.71 -7.01 -6.60
CA LEU A 133 -2.82 -5.83 -7.48
C LEU A 133 -3.80 -6.07 -8.63
N ASP A 134 -3.83 -7.26 -9.21
CA ASP A 134 -4.80 -7.62 -10.26
C ASP A 134 -6.24 -7.55 -9.72
N VAL A 135 -6.43 -7.96 -8.46
CA VAL A 135 -7.73 -7.85 -7.77
C VAL A 135 -8.16 -6.40 -7.59
N ILE A 136 -7.23 -5.52 -7.23
CA ILE A 136 -7.54 -4.09 -7.09
C ILE A 136 -7.89 -3.48 -8.45
N ASP A 137 -7.21 -3.86 -9.53
CA ASP A 137 -7.54 -3.43 -10.88
C ASP A 137 -8.94 -3.91 -11.28
N GLU A 138 -9.29 -5.15 -11.00
CA GLU A 138 -10.62 -5.71 -11.25
C GLU A 138 -11.71 -4.98 -10.46
N LEU A 139 -11.50 -4.71 -9.16
CA LEU A 139 -12.40 -3.93 -8.32
C LEU A 139 -12.61 -2.50 -8.84
N ASN A 140 -11.59 -1.91 -9.44
CA ASN A 140 -11.67 -0.58 -10.07
C ASN A 140 -12.26 -0.61 -11.50
N GLY A 141 -12.68 -1.78 -12.00
CA GLY A 141 -13.21 -1.92 -13.35
C GLY A 141 -12.14 -1.74 -14.44
N VAL A 142 -10.87 -1.84 -14.09
CA VAL A 142 -9.77 -1.87 -15.05
C VAL A 142 -9.76 -3.27 -15.63
N THR A 143 -10.40 -3.43 -16.80
CA THR A 143 -10.31 -4.71 -17.52
C THR A 143 -8.87 -4.90 -18.00
N THR A 144 -8.18 -5.83 -17.41
CA THR A 144 -6.89 -6.35 -17.91
C THR A 144 -7.10 -7.16 -19.19
N THR A 145 -7.73 -6.57 -20.20
CA THR A 145 -7.78 -7.08 -21.57
C THR A 145 -6.53 -6.67 -22.34
N SER A 146 -5.45 -6.64 -21.68
CA SER A 146 -4.11 -6.73 -22.25
C SER A 146 -3.23 -7.15 -21.08
N SER A 147 -2.54 -8.24 -21.22
CA SER A 147 -1.18 -8.25 -20.75
C SER A 147 -0.52 -6.98 -21.29
N ILE A 148 -0.76 -5.85 -20.66
CA ILE A 148 0.28 -4.86 -20.59
C ILE A 148 1.36 -5.65 -19.86
N ASN A 149 2.21 -6.31 -20.65
CA ASN A 149 3.57 -6.34 -20.27
C ASN A 149 3.84 -4.89 -19.88
N ILE A 150 3.74 -4.56 -18.59
CA ILE A 150 4.67 -3.65 -18.02
C ILE A 150 5.98 -4.37 -18.31
N ARG A 151 6.43 -4.23 -19.54
CA ARG A 151 7.84 -4.17 -19.77
C ARG A 151 8.18 -3.07 -18.76
N GLU A 152 8.64 -3.49 -17.57
CA GLU A 152 9.67 -2.70 -16.95
C GLU A 152 10.43 -2.16 -18.13
N HIS A 153 10.29 -0.89 -18.39
CA HIS A 153 11.22 -0.24 -19.25
C HIS A 153 12.49 -0.48 -18.46
N LYS A 154 13.14 -1.61 -18.72
CA LYS A 154 14.53 -1.79 -18.37
C LYS A 154 15.20 -0.68 -19.16
N SER A 155 15.14 0.52 -18.59
CA SER A 155 16.05 1.55 -19.00
C SER A 155 17.40 0.87 -18.92
N GLU A 156 18.10 0.80 -20.03
CA GLU A 156 19.38 0.10 -20.06
C GLU A 156 20.14 0.54 -18.81
N LYS A 157 20.47 -0.43 -17.98
CA LYS A 157 21.14 -0.19 -16.69
C LYS A 157 22.45 0.51 -16.98
N LYS A 158 22.48 1.83 -16.80
CA LYS A 158 23.61 2.67 -17.13
C LYS A 158 24.30 3.11 -15.85
N LEU A 159 25.60 2.87 -15.79
CA LEU A 159 26.41 3.32 -14.68
C LEU A 159 26.43 4.86 -14.61
N LEU A 160 25.99 5.42 -13.50
CA LEU A 160 26.01 6.86 -13.22
C LEU A 160 27.33 7.30 -12.60
N THR A 161 27.80 6.55 -11.58
CA THR A 161 29.00 6.92 -10.84
C THR A 161 29.55 5.74 -10.05
N ILE A 162 30.83 5.80 -9.73
CA ILE A 162 31.48 4.88 -8.82
C ILE A 162 31.90 5.68 -7.57
N LYS A 163 31.66 5.10 -6.38
CA LYS A 163 32.05 5.69 -5.10
C LYS A 163 32.92 4.74 -4.29
N ASP A 164 33.83 5.27 -3.51
CA ASP A 164 34.60 4.54 -2.52
C ASP A 164 33.80 4.34 -1.20
N MET A 165 34.36 3.65 -0.23
CA MET A 165 33.76 3.40 1.08
C MET A 165 33.45 4.68 1.87
N MET A 166 34.08 5.80 1.53
CA MET A 166 33.86 7.11 2.14
C MET A 166 32.81 7.93 1.39
N GLY A 167 32.17 7.34 0.35
CA GLY A 167 31.17 8.00 -0.47
C GLY A 167 31.74 8.99 -1.51
N ARG A 168 33.07 9.07 -1.69
CA ARG A 168 33.73 9.96 -2.64
C ARG A 168 33.69 9.34 -4.03
N LYS A 169 33.47 10.17 -5.05
CA LYS A 169 33.54 9.75 -6.45
C LYS A 169 34.96 9.27 -6.79
N THR A 170 35.07 8.13 -7.46
CA THR A 170 36.34 7.53 -7.86
C THR A 170 36.20 6.79 -9.18
N GLU A 171 37.30 6.36 -9.74
CA GLU A 171 37.35 5.44 -10.90
C GLU A 171 37.45 3.99 -10.44
N ALA A 172 37.14 3.07 -11.36
CA ALA A 172 37.29 1.63 -11.09
C ALA A 172 38.77 1.30 -10.84
N ARG A 173 39.07 0.56 -9.76
CA ARG A 173 40.41 0.12 -9.39
C ARG A 173 40.36 -1.21 -8.65
N SER A 174 41.44 -1.97 -8.80
CA SER A 174 41.61 -3.26 -8.10
C SER A 174 41.91 -3.08 -6.60
N ASN A 175 41.70 -4.14 -5.84
CA ASN A 175 42.00 -4.27 -4.41
C ASN A 175 41.29 -3.21 -3.51
N SER A 176 40.11 -2.74 -3.96
CA SER A 176 39.32 -1.77 -3.23
C SER A 176 37.83 -2.10 -3.31
N ILE A 177 37.10 -1.83 -2.22
CA ILE A 177 35.64 -1.92 -2.20
C ILE A 177 35.09 -0.68 -2.87
N LEU A 178 34.32 -0.87 -3.93
CA LEU A 178 33.69 0.19 -4.69
C LEU A 178 32.19 -0.04 -4.82
N PHE A 179 31.42 1.07 -4.84
CA PHE A 179 29.99 1.07 -5.05
C PHE A 179 29.67 1.65 -6.41
N TYR A 180 29.10 0.83 -7.29
CA TYR A 180 28.65 1.20 -8.63
C TYR A 180 27.18 1.58 -8.54
N ILE A 181 26.87 2.85 -8.82
CA ILE A 181 25.52 3.42 -8.73
C ILE A 181 24.98 3.60 -10.14
N TYR A 182 23.79 3.04 -10.40
CA TYR A 182 23.16 3.02 -11.71
C TYR A 182 21.96 3.97 -11.78
N ASN A 183 21.53 4.28 -13.01
CA ASN A 183 20.41 5.18 -13.31
C ASN A 183 19.03 4.65 -12.85
N ASP A 184 18.91 3.36 -12.59
CA ASP A 184 17.70 2.69 -12.06
C ASP A 184 17.65 2.71 -10.50
N GLY A 185 18.60 3.40 -9.86
CA GLY A 185 18.72 3.48 -8.40
C GLY A 185 19.44 2.27 -7.77
N THR A 186 19.80 1.25 -8.56
CA THR A 186 20.52 0.09 -8.02
C THR A 186 21.96 0.44 -7.66
N VAL A 187 22.48 -0.20 -6.61
CA VAL A 187 23.86 -0.07 -6.14
C VAL A 187 24.50 -1.44 -6.06
N GLU A 188 25.61 -1.64 -6.76
CA GLU A 188 26.39 -2.87 -6.71
C GLU A 188 27.70 -2.64 -5.94
N LYS A 189 27.96 -3.45 -4.94
CA LYS A 189 29.26 -3.51 -4.25
C LYS A 189 30.18 -4.45 -5.01
N LYS A 190 31.32 -3.95 -5.49
CA LYS A 190 32.33 -4.77 -6.21
C LYS A 190 33.69 -4.68 -5.55
N ILE A 191 34.42 -5.80 -5.58
CA ILE A 191 35.83 -5.91 -5.26
C ILE A 191 36.47 -6.65 -6.42
N THR A 192 37.40 -6.03 -7.11
CA THR A 192 38.23 -6.69 -8.12
C THR A 192 39.58 -7.00 -7.45
N ILE A 193 39.96 -8.25 -7.47
CA ILE A 193 41.26 -8.73 -6.94
C ILE A 193 42.13 -9.08 -8.15
N GLU A 194 43.34 -8.56 -8.20
CA GLU A 194 44.37 -8.96 -9.15
C GLU A 194 45.16 -10.14 -8.63
#